data_91bf925f36aa6d64d46298a85968dc9c
#
_entry.id   91bf925f36aa6d64d46298a85968dc9c
#
_cell.length_a   1.000
_cell.length_b   1.000
_cell.length_c   1.000
_cell.angle_alpha   90.00
_cell.angle_beta   90.00
_cell.angle_gamma   90.00
#
_symmetry.space_group_name_H-M   'P 1'
#
loop_
_entity.id
_entity.type
_entity.pdbx_description
1 polymer ?
#
loop_
_entity_poly.entity_id
_entity_poly.type
_entity_poly.pdbx_seq_one_letter_code
_entity_poly.pdbx_strand_id
1 'polypeptide(L)'
;MTKYLHKYVYLFVRIIKIMVDLIYGRGLTDIIREMPFYMHIFKNIISIKLFHSKPAMYGSVDVNNVCNLHCSHCYWWLNRKEEEDLTIEEWRNIINDKFKKQNIFVVTLVGGEPLLRPDLIKLFCDEMPKRVCVVTNGTIPLKRFENLYFYWISLDGTEKVHDSIRGKGSYAMTRKNIFEYTEKQPKRTGKPAWKDIWITMTINSVNYSSVIDLANEWKGKVNKIGFQFHTPFMPGDPLWVPFGEERTKVINEIIDMKKNEFKDYIINPISQLELMKSSWGGKGTTPVDCPTWAIISVDHMGREKLPCCIGSAEKKSMKPRCEECGLGCYSVLVGYGMKG
;
A
#
# COMPACT_ATOMS: atom_id res chain seq x y z
N MET A 1 -36.00 -21.34 -11.81
CA MET A 1 -35.71 -20.95 -10.40
C MET A 1 -34.41 -21.51 -9.85
N THR A 2 -34.07 -22.75 -10.07
CA THR A 2 -32.82 -23.42 -9.56
C THR A 2 -31.52 -22.82 -10.07
N LYS A 3 -31.41 -22.39 -11.34
CA LYS A 3 -30.18 -21.79 -11.90
C LYS A 3 -29.81 -20.44 -11.24
N TYR A 4 -30.78 -19.63 -10.88
CA TYR A 4 -30.54 -18.35 -10.20
C TYR A 4 -30.13 -18.55 -8.73
N LEU A 5 -30.78 -19.51 -8.05
CA LEU A 5 -30.43 -19.84 -6.67
C LEU A 5 -28.95 -20.30 -6.55
N HIS A 6 -28.47 -21.15 -7.46
CA HIS A 6 -27.09 -21.59 -7.52
C HIS A 6 -26.11 -20.43 -7.73
N LYS A 7 -26.45 -19.46 -8.59
CA LYS A 7 -25.63 -18.27 -8.84
C LYS A 7 -25.47 -17.41 -7.55
N TYR A 8 -26.56 -17.19 -6.82
CA TYR A 8 -26.53 -16.41 -5.57
C TYR A 8 -25.81 -17.14 -4.44
N VAL A 9 -26.00 -18.45 -4.30
CA VAL A 9 -25.27 -19.27 -3.31
C VAL A 9 -23.77 -19.26 -3.61
N TYR A 10 -23.38 -19.46 -4.86
CA TYR A 10 -21.98 -19.40 -5.28
C TYR A 10 -21.35 -18.02 -4.98
N LEU A 11 -22.08 -16.94 -5.30
CA LEU A 11 -21.63 -15.58 -5.03
C LEU A 11 -21.48 -15.33 -3.53
N PHE A 12 -22.44 -15.76 -2.72
CA PHE A 12 -22.39 -15.63 -1.26
C PHE A 12 -21.20 -16.38 -0.65
N VAL A 13 -20.97 -17.62 -1.06
CA VAL A 13 -19.79 -18.40 -0.63
C VAL A 13 -18.48 -17.69 -1.02
N ARG A 14 -18.42 -17.10 -2.22
CA ARG A 14 -17.23 -16.36 -2.67
C ARG A 14 -17.01 -15.09 -1.85
N ILE A 15 -18.06 -14.35 -1.50
CA ILE A 15 -17.96 -13.16 -0.63
C ILE A 15 -17.47 -13.57 0.76
N ILE A 16 -18.02 -14.62 1.35
CA ILE A 16 -17.56 -15.15 2.64
C ILE A 16 -16.08 -15.54 2.58
N LYS A 17 -15.66 -16.24 1.51
CA LYS A 17 -14.25 -16.61 1.33
C LYS A 17 -13.32 -15.40 1.28
N ILE A 18 -13.71 -14.33 0.59
CA ILE A 18 -12.96 -13.07 0.56
C ILE A 18 -12.85 -12.47 1.97
N MET A 19 -13.96 -12.40 2.71
CA MET A 19 -13.96 -11.87 4.07
C MET A 19 -13.09 -12.71 5.02
N VAL A 20 -13.19 -14.03 4.93
CA VAL A 20 -12.34 -14.94 5.72
C VAL A 20 -10.85 -14.72 5.39
N ASP A 21 -10.48 -14.57 4.12
CA ASP A 21 -9.10 -14.33 3.71
C ASP A 21 -8.58 -12.97 4.23
N LEU A 22 -9.43 -11.92 4.20
CA LEU A 22 -9.10 -10.60 4.74
C LEU A 22 -8.83 -10.61 6.25
N ILE A 23 -9.58 -11.39 7.00
CA ILE A 23 -9.45 -11.47 8.47
C ILE A 23 -8.54 -12.61 8.93
N TYR A 24 -8.07 -13.44 8.00
CA TYR A 24 -7.23 -14.60 8.33
C TYR A 24 -5.98 -14.19 9.12
N GLY A 25 -5.81 -14.80 10.28
CA GLY A 25 -4.69 -14.50 11.18
C GLY A 25 -4.87 -13.24 12.04
N ARG A 26 -6.00 -12.53 11.94
CA ARG A 26 -6.28 -11.36 12.76
C ARG A 26 -6.84 -11.75 14.13
N GLY A 27 -6.39 -11.08 15.17
CA GLY A 27 -6.98 -11.22 16.51
C GLY A 27 -8.38 -10.62 16.58
N LEU A 28 -9.24 -11.13 17.47
CA LEU A 28 -10.61 -10.67 17.65
C LEU A 28 -10.69 -9.15 17.95
N THR A 29 -9.80 -8.64 18.79
CA THR A 29 -9.72 -7.20 19.13
C THR A 29 -9.38 -6.33 17.92
N ASP A 30 -8.53 -6.82 17.01
CA ASP A 30 -8.18 -6.12 15.78
C ASP A 30 -9.35 -6.12 14.79
N ILE A 31 -10.07 -7.26 14.68
CA ILE A 31 -11.28 -7.37 13.84
C ILE A 31 -12.35 -6.39 14.32
N ILE A 32 -12.63 -6.33 15.61
CA ILE A 32 -13.64 -5.40 16.18
C ILE A 32 -13.24 -3.94 15.91
N ARG A 33 -11.97 -3.60 16.14
CA ARG A 33 -11.46 -2.25 15.89
C ARG A 33 -11.57 -1.83 14.43
N GLU A 34 -11.31 -2.75 13.51
CA GLU A 34 -11.33 -2.52 12.07
C GLU A 34 -12.71 -2.81 11.44
N MET A 35 -13.73 -3.08 12.23
CA MET A 35 -15.08 -3.39 11.75
C MET A 35 -15.63 -2.37 10.74
N PRO A 36 -15.49 -1.04 10.94
CA PRO A 36 -15.96 -0.06 9.96
C PRO A 36 -15.28 -0.23 8.58
N PHE A 37 -13.99 -0.59 8.57
CA PHE A 37 -13.26 -0.90 7.33
C PHE A 37 -13.83 -2.16 6.66
N TYR A 38 -14.00 -3.26 7.41
CA TYR A 38 -14.54 -4.49 6.85
C TYR A 38 -15.97 -4.32 6.34
N MET A 39 -16.82 -3.56 7.04
CA MET A 39 -18.17 -3.23 6.59
C MET A 39 -18.16 -2.41 5.30
N HIS A 40 -17.27 -1.44 5.17
CA HIS A 40 -17.10 -0.66 3.96
C HIS A 40 -16.67 -1.56 2.78
N ILE A 41 -15.66 -2.40 2.97
CA ILE A 41 -15.20 -3.37 1.96
C ILE A 41 -16.32 -4.33 1.57
N PHE A 42 -17.05 -4.89 2.55
CA PHE A 42 -18.17 -5.81 2.31
C PHE A 42 -19.27 -5.15 1.47
N LYS A 43 -19.68 -3.91 1.82
CA LYS A 43 -20.65 -3.13 1.04
C LYS A 43 -20.20 -2.93 -0.40
N ASN A 44 -18.93 -2.57 -0.61
CA ASN A 44 -18.38 -2.37 -1.95
C ASN A 44 -18.29 -3.67 -2.74
N ILE A 45 -17.88 -4.78 -2.11
CA ILE A 45 -17.86 -6.10 -2.78
C ILE A 45 -19.27 -6.49 -3.25
N ILE A 46 -20.29 -6.31 -2.40
CA ILE A 46 -21.69 -6.56 -2.78
C ILE A 46 -22.07 -5.67 -3.96
N SER A 47 -21.81 -4.37 -3.88
CA SER A 47 -22.11 -3.40 -4.94
C SER A 47 -21.46 -3.78 -6.28
N ILE A 48 -20.19 -4.17 -6.25
CA ILE A 48 -19.44 -4.60 -7.43
C ILE A 48 -20.02 -5.91 -8.01
N LYS A 49 -20.28 -6.89 -7.14
CA LYS A 49 -20.68 -8.24 -7.60
C LYS A 49 -22.13 -8.35 -8.01
N LEU A 50 -23.04 -7.62 -7.37
CA LEU A 50 -24.48 -7.66 -7.67
C LEU A 50 -24.90 -6.57 -8.66
N PHE A 51 -24.35 -5.36 -8.53
CA PHE A 51 -24.79 -4.21 -9.32
C PHE A 51 -23.76 -3.77 -10.37
N HIS A 52 -22.63 -4.50 -10.51
CA HIS A 52 -21.55 -4.17 -11.45
C HIS A 52 -21.05 -2.72 -11.32
N SER A 53 -21.17 -2.15 -10.12
CA SER A 53 -20.69 -0.80 -9.84
C SER A 53 -19.15 -0.76 -9.79
N LYS A 54 -18.57 0.43 -10.00
CA LYS A 54 -17.13 0.66 -9.92
C LYS A 54 -16.84 1.78 -8.90
N PRO A 55 -17.13 1.58 -7.58
CA PRO A 55 -16.90 2.61 -6.58
C PRO A 55 -15.42 2.79 -6.30
N ALA A 56 -14.95 4.03 -6.25
CA ALA A 56 -13.64 4.30 -5.69
C ALA A 56 -13.63 3.94 -4.19
N MET A 57 -12.60 3.25 -3.74
CA MET A 57 -12.50 2.73 -2.36
C MET A 57 -11.34 3.34 -1.58
N TYR A 58 -10.27 3.67 -2.29
CA TYR A 58 -9.02 4.18 -1.71
C TYR A 58 -8.56 5.44 -2.41
N GLY A 59 -7.82 6.27 -1.66
CA GLY A 59 -7.09 7.41 -2.18
C GLY A 59 -5.59 7.22 -2.09
N SER A 60 -4.85 7.78 -3.04
CA SER A 60 -3.38 7.88 -3.03
C SER A 60 -2.98 9.29 -3.41
N VAL A 61 -2.17 9.95 -2.59
CA VAL A 61 -1.82 11.36 -2.74
C VAL A 61 -0.33 11.54 -2.66
N ASP A 62 0.27 12.10 -3.70
CA ASP A 62 1.63 12.63 -3.61
C ASP A 62 1.54 13.99 -2.90
N VAL A 63 2.02 14.08 -1.66
CA VAL A 63 1.81 15.27 -0.81
C VAL A 63 2.77 16.40 -1.11
N ASN A 64 3.90 16.12 -1.75
CA ASN A 64 4.92 17.08 -2.09
C ASN A 64 5.76 16.64 -3.28
N ASN A 65 6.60 17.55 -3.73
CA ASN A 65 7.53 17.37 -4.85
C ASN A 65 9.00 17.30 -4.39
N VAL A 66 9.25 16.93 -3.13
CA VAL A 66 10.59 16.84 -2.54
C VAL A 66 10.76 15.53 -1.78
N CYS A 67 11.95 14.93 -1.89
CA CYS A 67 12.37 13.79 -1.09
C CYS A 67 13.82 13.98 -0.63
N ASN A 68 14.12 13.57 0.59
CA ASN A 68 15.47 13.61 1.16
C ASN A 68 16.31 12.37 0.83
N LEU A 69 15.76 11.39 0.10
CA LEU A 69 16.47 10.21 -0.42
C LEU A 69 16.34 10.09 -1.93
N HIS A 70 17.27 9.36 -2.54
CA HIS A 70 17.25 9.02 -3.97
C HIS A 70 17.41 7.51 -4.17
N CYS A 71 16.35 6.77 -3.79
CA CYS A 71 16.37 5.30 -3.82
C CYS A 71 16.43 4.77 -5.26
N SER A 72 17.20 3.70 -5.48
CA SER A 72 17.46 3.15 -6.83
C SER A 72 16.21 2.61 -7.54
N HIS A 73 15.18 2.18 -6.80
CA HIS A 73 13.91 1.64 -7.34
C HIS A 73 12.76 2.65 -7.33
N CYS A 74 13.03 3.93 -7.05
CA CYS A 74 11.96 4.90 -6.81
C CYS A 74 11.37 5.44 -8.11
N TYR A 75 10.11 5.07 -8.39
CA TYR A 75 9.36 5.54 -9.55
C TYR A 75 9.08 7.05 -9.54
N TRP A 76 9.02 7.66 -8.36
CA TRP A 76 8.66 9.06 -8.21
C TRP A 76 9.68 10.00 -8.89
N TRP A 77 10.97 9.67 -8.87
CA TRP A 77 12.01 10.44 -9.53
C TRP A 77 11.90 10.43 -11.06
N LEU A 78 11.31 9.39 -11.66
CA LEU A 78 11.20 9.26 -13.11
C LEU A 78 10.29 10.31 -13.75
N ASN A 79 9.27 10.77 -13.02
CA ASN A 79 8.26 11.68 -13.54
C ASN A 79 8.17 12.98 -12.70
N ARG A 80 9.16 13.23 -11.83
CA ARG A 80 9.21 14.43 -11.01
C ARG A 80 9.34 15.67 -11.87
N LYS A 81 8.57 16.71 -11.52
CA LYS A 81 8.71 18.06 -12.07
C LYS A 81 8.98 19.06 -10.95
N GLU A 82 9.71 20.11 -11.26
CA GLU A 82 9.88 21.25 -10.37
C GLU A 82 8.67 22.17 -10.51
N GLU A 83 7.73 21.99 -9.62
CA GLU A 83 6.50 22.80 -9.52
C GLU A 83 6.32 23.17 -8.04
N GLU A 84 5.70 24.30 -7.76
CA GLU A 84 5.35 24.71 -6.41
C GLU A 84 4.23 23.81 -5.85
N ASP A 85 4.36 23.42 -4.58
CA ASP A 85 3.33 22.64 -3.90
C ASP A 85 2.07 23.49 -3.64
N LEU A 86 0.92 22.86 -3.65
CA LEU A 86 -0.36 23.50 -3.30
C LEU A 86 -0.38 23.98 -1.84
N THR A 87 -1.13 25.04 -1.62
CA THR A 87 -1.45 25.57 -0.29
C THR A 87 -2.36 24.62 0.50
N ILE A 88 -2.43 24.82 1.80
CA ILE A 88 -3.31 24.04 2.69
C ILE A 88 -4.79 24.22 2.30
N GLU A 89 -5.20 25.41 1.87
CA GLU A 89 -6.59 25.67 1.50
C GLU A 89 -6.97 24.99 0.18
N GLU A 90 -6.09 25.01 -0.82
CA GLU A 90 -6.29 24.27 -2.07
C GLU A 90 -6.40 22.76 -1.80
N TRP A 91 -5.57 22.22 -0.93
CA TRP A 91 -5.66 20.83 -0.51
C TRP A 91 -6.96 20.52 0.23
N ARG A 92 -7.48 21.43 1.07
CA ARG A 92 -8.78 21.26 1.74
C ARG A 92 -9.90 21.08 0.72
N ASN A 93 -9.90 21.88 -0.34
CA ASN A 93 -10.87 21.76 -1.42
C ASN A 93 -10.76 20.41 -2.15
N ILE A 94 -9.53 19.97 -2.46
CA ILE A 94 -9.28 18.66 -3.09
C ILE A 94 -9.75 17.52 -2.19
N ILE A 95 -9.48 17.58 -0.87
CA ILE A 95 -9.93 16.55 0.09
C ILE A 95 -11.45 16.44 0.07
N ASN A 96 -12.16 17.57 0.10
CA ASN A 96 -13.61 17.58 0.07
C ASN A 96 -14.16 17.01 -1.25
N ASP A 97 -13.64 17.46 -2.38
CA ASP A 97 -14.20 17.13 -3.69
C ASP A 97 -13.82 15.72 -4.16
N LYS A 98 -12.57 15.31 -3.98
CA LYS A 98 -12.09 14.04 -4.51
C LYS A 98 -12.21 12.87 -3.53
N PHE A 99 -12.13 13.10 -2.22
CA PHE A 99 -12.10 12.01 -1.24
C PHE A 99 -13.37 11.91 -0.41
N LYS A 100 -13.84 13.01 0.20
CA LYS A 100 -15.05 12.96 1.04
C LYS A 100 -16.31 12.73 0.21
N LYS A 101 -16.53 13.48 -0.87
CA LYS A 101 -17.70 13.31 -1.76
C LYS A 101 -17.77 11.91 -2.39
N GLN A 102 -16.61 11.30 -2.68
CA GLN A 102 -16.52 9.95 -3.22
C GLN A 102 -16.60 8.86 -2.13
N ASN A 103 -16.76 9.25 -0.86
CA ASN A 103 -16.80 8.35 0.29
C ASN A 103 -15.59 7.40 0.37
N ILE A 104 -14.40 7.92 0.07
CA ILE A 104 -13.14 7.17 0.17
C ILE A 104 -12.92 6.78 1.62
N PHE A 105 -12.64 5.50 1.87
CA PHE A 105 -12.46 5.02 3.24
C PHE A 105 -11.05 5.30 3.78
N VAL A 106 -10.01 5.04 2.99
CA VAL A 106 -8.61 5.26 3.39
C VAL A 106 -7.88 6.06 2.32
N VAL A 107 -7.13 7.06 2.75
CA VAL A 107 -6.19 7.80 1.91
C VAL A 107 -4.78 7.49 2.35
N THR A 108 -3.94 7.12 1.39
CA THR A 108 -2.51 6.89 1.58
C THR A 108 -1.74 8.10 1.09
N LEU A 109 -1.04 8.76 2.00
CA LEU A 109 -0.14 9.86 1.69
C LEU A 109 1.23 9.29 1.30
N VAL A 110 1.65 9.60 0.10
CA VAL A 110 2.91 9.20 -0.53
C VAL A 110 3.55 10.42 -1.21
N GLY A 111 4.32 10.26 -2.25
CA GLY A 111 4.94 11.33 -3.03
C GLY A 111 6.43 11.30 -2.87
N GLY A 112 7.10 12.44 -2.68
CA GLY A 112 8.49 12.49 -2.27
C GLY A 112 8.66 11.89 -0.87
N GLU A 113 8.93 12.71 0.13
CA GLU A 113 8.88 12.25 1.53
C GLU A 113 7.76 13.02 2.27
N PRO A 114 6.68 12.34 2.66
CA PRO A 114 5.53 13.02 3.28
C PRO A 114 5.85 13.75 4.59
N LEU A 115 6.82 13.28 5.36
CA LEU A 115 7.19 13.93 6.63
C LEU A 115 7.85 15.32 6.45
N LEU A 116 8.18 15.70 5.22
CA LEU A 116 8.58 17.08 4.89
C LEU A 116 7.38 18.05 4.86
N ARG A 117 6.14 17.54 4.77
CA ARG A 117 4.87 18.31 4.81
C ARG A 117 3.97 17.87 5.97
N PRO A 118 4.45 18.00 7.24
CA PRO A 118 3.66 17.60 8.40
C PRO A 118 2.36 18.42 8.58
N ASP A 119 2.32 19.64 8.06
CA ASP A 119 1.16 20.51 7.95
C ASP A 119 0.04 19.85 7.14
N LEU A 120 0.39 19.30 5.98
CA LEU A 120 -0.56 18.63 5.10
C LEU A 120 -1.01 17.28 5.68
N ILE A 121 -0.09 16.50 6.28
CA ILE A 121 -0.47 15.26 6.99
C ILE A 121 -1.51 15.59 8.08
N LYS A 122 -1.28 16.66 8.85
CA LYS A 122 -2.22 17.09 9.90
C LYS A 122 -3.57 17.45 9.28
N LEU A 123 -3.60 18.23 8.19
CA LEU A 123 -4.84 18.57 7.50
C LEU A 123 -5.63 17.31 7.11
N PHE A 124 -5.00 16.34 6.46
CA PHE A 124 -5.66 15.09 6.08
C PHE A 124 -6.19 14.32 7.30
N CYS A 125 -5.42 14.26 8.38
CA CYS A 125 -5.84 13.60 9.62
C CYS A 125 -7.03 14.28 10.28
N ASP A 126 -7.11 15.61 10.22
CA ASP A 126 -8.23 16.38 10.77
C ASP A 126 -9.50 16.22 9.92
N GLU A 127 -9.34 16.25 8.59
CA GLU A 127 -10.47 16.16 7.64
C GLU A 127 -10.99 14.72 7.45
N MET A 128 -10.14 13.71 7.63
CA MET A 128 -10.45 12.29 7.47
C MET A 128 -9.94 11.46 8.67
N PRO A 129 -10.49 11.67 9.87
CA PRO A 129 -9.95 11.10 11.10
C PRO A 129 -9.93 9.56 11.06
N LYS A 130 -8.78 8.97 11.41
CA LYS A 130 -8.52 7.52 11.42
C LYS A 130 -8.67 6.83 10.06
N ARG A 131 -8.56 7.61 8.97
CA ARG A 131 -8.65 7.13 7.58
C ARG A 131 -7.41 7.48 6.75
N VAL A 132 -6.36 7.98 7.39
CA VAL A 132 -5.13 8.43 6.73
C VAL A 132 -3.98 7.55 7.16
N CYS A 133 -3.27 6.97 6.20
CA CYS A 133 -1.97 6.35 6.43
C CYS A 133 -0.88 7.09 5.65
N VAL A 134 0.33 7.07 6.19
CA VAL A 134 1.49 7.76 5.61
C VAL A 134 2.54 6.72 5.26
N VAL A 135 2.99 6.71 4.00
CA VAL A 135 4.15 5.92 3.56
C VAL A 135 5.38 6.81 3.63
N THR A 136 6.32 6.48 4.48
CA THR A 136 7.55 7.25 4.69
C THR A 136 8.79 6.37 4.62
N ASN A 137 9.91 6.96 4.21
CA ASN A 137 11.20 6.30 4.30
C ASN A 137 11.70 6.17 5.77
N GLY A 138 11.08 6.88 6.72
CA GLY A 138 11.38 6.80 8.14
C GLY A 138 12.68 7.46 8.58
N THR A 139 13.44 8.09 7.69
CA THR A 139 14.71 8.75 8.05
C THR A 139 14.52 10.11 8.74
N ILE A 140 13.32 10.67 8.64
CA ILE A 140 12.90 11.86 9.38
C ILE A 140 12.20 11.40 10.65
N PRO A 141 12.40 12.07 11.82
CA PRO A 141 11.72 11.72 13.06
C PRO A 141 10.21 11.62 12.90
N LEU A 142 9.64 10.48 13.31
CA LEU A 142 8.20 10.24 13.23
C LEU A 142 7.45 11.15 14.20
N LYS A 143 6.47 11.89 13.69
CA LYS A 143 5.60 12.75 14.49
C LYS A 143 4.31 12.02 14.86
N ARG A 144 3.75 12.34 16.01
CA ARG A 144 2.43 11.87 16.39
C ARG A 144 1.36 12.79 15.81
N PHE A 145 0.50 12.23 14.96
CA PHE A 145 -0.73 12.88 14.51
C PHE A 145 -1.93 12.19 15.18
N GLU A 146 -2.81 12.96 15.80
CA GLU A 146 -3.88 12.41 16.67
C GLU A 146 -4.80 11.44 15.92
N ASN A 147 -5.17 11.76 14.71
CA ASN A 147 -6.12 10.99 13.91
C ASN A 147 -5.47 10.15 12.81
N LEU A 148 -4.15 9.99 12.85
CA LEU A 148 -3.47 9.08 11.92
C LEU A 148 -3.92 7.64 12.17
N TYR A 149 -4.16 6.90 11.08
CA TYR A 149 -4.52 5.50 11.17
C TYR A 149 -3.30 4.65 11.49
N PHE A 150 -2.23 4.74 10.65
CA PHE A 150 -0.90 4.14 10.88
C PHE A 150 0.15 4.69 9.91
N TYR A 151 1.41 4.40 10.21
CA TYR A 151 2.53 4.60 9.31
C TYR A 151 2.88 3.32 8.57
N TRP A 152 3.08 3.42 7.25
CA TRP A 152 3.86 2.48 6.46
C TRP A 152 5.31 2.95 6.43
N ILE A 153 6.22 2.23 7.08
CA ILE A 153 7.65 2.51 7.01
C ILE A 153 8.27 1.64 5.93
N SER A 154 8.94 2.26 4.99
CA SER A 154 9.60 1.56 3.89
C SER A 154 10.92 0.96 4.34
N LEU A 155 10.99 -0.37 4.43
CA LEU A 155 12.21 -1.12 4.73
C LEU A 155 12.40 -2.22 3.69
N ASP A 156 13.57 -2.26 3.04
CA ASP A 156 13.83 -3.13 1.89
C ASP A 156 14.84 -4.25 2.17
N GLY A 157 15.01 -4.65 3.40
CA GLY A 157 15.89 -5.72 3.82
C GLY A 157 16.60 -5.42 5.12
N THR A 158 17.59 -6.24 5.47
CA THR A 158 18.53 -5.96 6.56
C THR A 158 19.39 -4.74 6.22
N GLU A 159 20.11 -4.18 7.18
CA GLU A 159 20.84 -2.91 7.05
C GLU A 159 21.64 -2.78 5.76
N LYS A 160 22.51 -3.75 5.47
CA LYS A 160 23.37 -3.72 4.28
C LYS A 160 22.58 -3.68 2.97
N VAL A 161 21.52 -4.48 2.90
CA VAL A 161 20.67 -4.58 1.69
C VAL A 161 19.82 -3.33 1.55
N HIS A 162 19.21 -2.87 2.62
CA HIS A 162 18.41 -1.64 2.63
C HIS A 162 19.25 -0.43 2.20
N ASP A 163 20.44 -0.27 2.78
CA ASP A 163 21.32 0.85 2.48
C ASP A 163 21.83 0.83 1.03
N SER A 164 22.01 -0.35 0.42
CA SER A 164 22.37 -0.45 -1.00
C SER A 164 21.29 0.06 -1.94
N ILE A 165 20.02 0.04 -1.51
CA ILE A 165 18.86 0.48 -2.29
C ILE A 165 18.49 1.93 -1.99
N ARG A 166 18.49 2.31 -0.71
CA ARG A 166 17.95 3.60 -0.25
C ARG A 166 19.01 4.65 0.13
N GLY A 167 20.26 4.21 0.21
CA GLY A 167 21.38 5.08 0.56
C GLY A 167 21.97 4.74 1.92
N LYS A 168 23.29 4.89 2.01
CA LYS A 168 24.09 4.54 3.19
C LYS A 168 23.59 5.25 4.46
N GLY A 169 23.38 4.47 5.53
CA GLY A 169 22.93 4.96 6.83
C GLY A 169 21.43 5.18 6.94
N SER A 170 20.66 4.99 5.86
CA SER A 170 19.21 5.16 5.88
C SER A 170 18.54 4.15 6.80
N TYR A 171 19.02 2.90 6.84
CA TYR A 171 18.51 1.88 7.75
C TYR A 171 18.67 2.27 9.22
N ALA A 172 19.86 2.67 9.61
CA ALA A 172 20.15 3.05 10.99
C ALA A 172 19.29 4.25 11.46
N MET A 173 19.12 5.26 10.59
CA MET A 173 18.24 6.40 10.88
C MET A 173 16.78 5.98 11.02
N THR A 174 16.27 5.17 10.08
CA THR A 174 14.89 4.66 10.11
C THR A 174 14.63 3.83 11.36
N ARG A 175 15.55 2.90 11.67
CA ARG A 175 15.49 2.06 12.87
C ARG A 175 15.45 2.91 14.14
N LYS A 176 16.35 3.89 14.27
CA LYS A 176 16.38 4.84 15.39
C LYS A 176 15.04 5.55 15.55
N ASN A 177 14.52 6.13 14.47
CA ASN A 177 13.27 6.90 14.50
C ASN A 177 12.06 6.04 14.86
N ILE A 178 12.01 4.77 14.43
CA ILE A 178 10.96 3.82 14.84
C ILE A 178 11.04 3.58 16.36
N PHE A 179 12.21 3.25 16.89
CA PHE A 179 12.36 2.98 18.33
C PHE A 179 12.07 4.23 19.16
N GLU A 180 12.57 5.40 18.78
CA GLU A 180 12.25 6.65 19.47
C GLU A 180 10.75 6.94 19.48
N TYR A 181 10.04 6.68 18.37
CA TYR A 181 8.58 6.84 18.32
C TYR A 181 7.87 5.84 19.25
N THR A 182 8.29 4.58 19.24
CA THR A 182 7.63 3.53 20.02
C THR A 182 7.88 3.63 21.52
N GLU A 183 9.06 4.13 21.93
CA GLU A 183 9.45 4.26 23.33
C GLU A 183 8.97 5.57 23.97
N LYS A 184 9.09 6.69 23.25
CA LYS A 184 8.80 8.02 23.80
C LYS A 184 7.33 8.42 23.75
N GLN A 185 6.52 7.72 22.93
CA GLN A 185 5.10 8.08 22.80
C GLN A 185 4.25 7.47 23.94
N PRO A 186 3.44 8.27 24.64
CA PRO A 186 2.55 7.75 25.64
C PRO A 186 1.53 6.80 24.99
N LYS A 187 1.12 5.77 25.75
CA LYS A 187 0.07 4.84 25.29
C LYS A 187 -1.19 5.63 24.96
N ARG A 188 -1.61 5.58 23.70
CA ARG A 188 -2.86 6.21 23.27
C ARG A 188 -4.03 5.28 23.59
N THR A 189 -4.93 5.70 24.50
CA THR A 189 -6.12 4.91 24.87
C THR A 189 -5.81 3.42 25.16
N GLY A 190 -4.66 3.16 25.84
CA GLY A 190 -4.23 1.79 26.16
C GLY A 190 -3.49 1.04 25.04
N LYS A 191 -3.40 1.61 23.84
CA LYS A 191 -2.70 0.99 22.71
C LYS A 191 -1.22 1.40 22.68
N PRO A 192 -0.26 0.47 22.68
CA PRO A 192 1.16 0.82 22.55
C PRO A 192 1.50 1.39 21.18
N ALA A 193 2.43 2.34 21.10
CA ALA A 193 2.77 3.09 19.89
C ALA A 193 3.28 2.22 18.74
N TRP A 194 3.94 1.07 19.02
CA TRP A 194 4.40 0.15 17.98
C TRP A 194 3.27 -0.41 17.10
N LYS A 195 2.01 -0.40 17.62
CA LYS A 195 0.83 -0.79 16.83
C LYS A 195 0.44 0.21 15.74
N ASP A 196 1.01 1.39 15.77
CA ASP A 196 0.82 2.41 14.72
C ASP A 196 1.85 2.30 13.61
N ILE A 197 2.84 1.40 13.75
CA ILE A 197 3.93 1.20 12.79
C ILE A 197 3.70 -0.09 12.02
N TRP A 198 3.66 0.01 10.71
CA TRP A 198 3.63 -1.10 9.77
C TRP A 198 4.82 -0.98 8.83
N ILE A 199 5.41 -2.08 8.42
CA ILE A 199 6.51 -2.11 7.45
C ILE A 199 5.96 -2.48 6.07
N THR A 200 6.45 -1.80 5.03
CA THR A 200 6.28 -2.21 3.64
C THR A 200 7.64 -2.47 3.01
N MET A 201 7.78 -3.62 2.36
CA MET A 201 8.95 -3.99 1.58
C MET A 201 8.59 -4.04 0.10
N THR A 202 9.38 -3.34 -0.72
CA THR A 202 9.31 -3.46 -2.18
C THR A 202 10.37 -4.45 -2.64
N ILE A 203 9.94 -5.68 -2.92
CA ILE A 203 10.81 -6.79 -3.33
C ILE A 203 11.33 -6.53 -4.75
N ASN A 204 12.64 -6.63 -4.93
CA ASN A 204 13.35 -6.49 -6.19
C ASN A 204 14.50 -7.49 -6.29
N SER A 205 15.25 -7.48 -7.39
CA SER A 205 16.37 -8.42 -7.65
C SER A 205 17.53 -8.31 -6.65
N VAL A 206 17.64 -7.19 -5.93
CA VAL A 206 18.72 -6.97 -4.95
C VAL A 206 18.35 -7.53 -3.58
N ASN A 207 17.06 -7.51 -3.22
CA ASN A 207 16.61 -7.77 -1.85
C ASN A 207 15.69 -9.00 -1.68
N TYR A 208 15.31 -9.70 -2.73
CA TYR A 208 14.35 -10.81 -2.62
C TYR A 208 14.81 -11.92 -1.67
N SER A 209 16.12 -12.11 -1.51
CA SER A 209 16.69 -13.06 -0.53
C SER A 209 16.63 -12.60 0.93
N SER A 210 16.32 -11.31 1.19
CA SER A 210 16.27 -10.73 2.53
C SER A 210 14.86 -10.68 3.14
N VAL A 211 13.86 -11.22 2.47
CA VAL A 211 12.45 -11.17 2.87
C VAL A 211 12.24 -11.79 4.26
N ILE A 212 12.78 -13.00 4.46
CA ILE A 212 12.64 -13.74 5.72
C ILE A 212 13.40 -13.04 6.84
N ASP A 213 14.62 -12.60 6.59
CA ASP A 213 15.45 -11.92 7.59
C ASP A 213 14.80 -10.63 8.06
N LEU A 214 14.28 -9.80 7.14
CA LEU A 214 13.57 -8.58 7.50
C LEU A 214 12.33 -8.89 8.35
N ALA A 215 11.53 -9.87 7.94
CA ALA A 215 10.34 -10.24 8.68
C ALA A 215 10.65 -10.73 10.11
N ASN A 216 11.69 -11.56 10.26
CA ASN A 216 12.16 -12.04 11.56
C ASN A 216 12.70 -10.90 12.42
N GLU A 217 13.51 -10.02 11.85
CA GLU A 217 14.11 -8.91 12.58
C GLU A 217 13.05 -7.99 13.21
N TRP A 218 11.94 -7.75 12.51
CA TRP A 218 10.92 -6.78 12.93
C TRP A 218 9.70 -7.39 13.59
N LYS A 219 9.58 -8.71 13.65
CA LYS A 219 8.49 -9.40 14.35
C LYS A 219 8.46 -9.00 15.83
N GLY A 220 7.31 -8.58 16.31
CA GLY A 220 7.09 -8.12 17.69
C GLY A 220 7.58 -6.70 17.99
N LYS A 221 8.29 -6.03 17.08
CA LYS A 221 8.74 -4.64 17.24
C LYS A 221 7.80 -3.63 16.57
N VAL A 222 7.08 -4.07 15.54
CA VAL A 222 6.06 -3.31 14.81
C VAL A 222 4.81 -4.15 14.61
N ASN A 223 3.71 -3.52 14.23
CA ASN A 223 2.41 -4.19 14.18
C ASN A 223 2.29 -5.19 13.03
N LYS A 224 2.63 -4.79 11.81
CA LYS A 224 2.43 -5.59 10.59
C LYS A 224 3.56 -5.39 9.61
N ILE A 225 3.70 -6.34 8.68
CA ILE A 225 4.54 -6.22 7.50
C ILE A 225 3.73 -6.56 6.25
N GLY A 226 3.96 -5.80 5.18
CA GLY A 226 3.37 -6.04 3.86
C GLY A 226 4.45 -6.09 2.78
N PHE A 227 4.21 -6.92 1.78
CA PHE A 227 5.12 -7.15 0.66
C PHE A 227 4.46 -6.74 -0.65
N GLN A 228 5.25 -6.10 -1.50
CA GLN A 228 4.92 -5.87 -2.91
C GLN A 228 6.18 -6.06 -3.74
N PHE A 229 6.06 -6.23 -5.05
CA PHE A 229 7.21 -6.30 -5.93
C PHE A 229 7.44 -4.98 -6.65
N HIS A 230 8.69 -4.72 -6.99
CA HIS A 230 9.04 -3.62 -7.87
C HIS A 230 8.28 -3.73 -9.20
N THR A 231 7.74 -2.60 -9.64
CA THR A 231 7.07 -2.48 -10.95
C THR A 231 7.96 -1.66 -11.86
N PRO A 232 8.49 -2.23 -12.94
CA PRO A 232 9.37 -1.50 -13.84
C PRO A 232 8.64 -0.44 -14.66
N PHE A 233 9.39 0.54 -15.15
CA PHE A 233 8.93 1.58 -16.07
C PHE A 233 9.55 1.45 -17.45
N MET A 234 10.61 0.66 -17.59
CA MET A 234 11.27 0.38 -18.86
C MET A 234 11.50 -1.12 -19.05
N PRO A 235 11.56 -1.60 -20.30
CA PRO A 235 11.93 -2.97 -20.58
C PRO A 235 13.32 -3.30 -20.05
N GLY A 236 13.50 -4.50 -19.49
CA GLY A 236 14.80 -4.96 -19.01
C GLY A 236 15.29 -4.26 -17.75
N ASP A 237 14.39 -3.68 -16.96
CA ASP A 237 14.73 -3.09 -15.65
C ASP A 237 15.45 -4.12 -14.78
N PRO A 238 16.73 -3.87 -14.39
CA PRO A 238 17.53 -4.84 -13.64
C PRO A 238 16.98 -5.11 -12.23
N LEU A 239 16.13 -4.24 -11.70
CA LEU A 239 15.51 -4.43 -10.39
C LEU A 239 14.25 -5.27 -10.43
N TRP A 240 13.72 -5.56 -11.61
CA TRP A 240 12.55 -6.42 -11.72
C TRP A 240 12.90 -7.89 -11.42
N VAL A 241 12.07 -8.55 -10.63
CA VAL A 241 12.13 -10.01 -10.41
C VAL A 241 11.17 -10.65 -11.41
N PRO A 242 11.68 -11.36 -12.45
CA PRO A 242 10.85 -11.98 -13.48
C PRO A 242 9.83 -12.98 -12.90
N PHE A 243 8.72 -13.13 -13.62
CA PHE A 243 7.83 -14.26 -13.36
C PHE A 243 8.57 -15.57 -13.66
N GLY A 244 8.50 -16.54 -12.74
CA GLY A 244 9.24 -17.80 -12.84
C GLY A 244 9.53 -18.39 -11.48
N GLU A 245 10.57 -19.23 -11.44
CA GLU A 245 10.91 -20.04 -10.26
C GLU A 245 11.32 -19.21 -9.06
N GLU A 246 12.23 -18.24 -9.23
CA GLU A 246 12.73 -17.40 -8.13
C GLU A 246 11.62 -16.59 -7.47
N ARG A 247 10.81 -15.90 -8.29
CA ARG A 247 9.66 -15.12 -7.78
C ARG A 247 8.64 -16.02 -7.10
N THR A 248 8.35 -17.18 -7.68
CA THR A 248 7.43 -18.16 -7.11
C THR A 248 7.96 -18.71 -5.79
N LYS A 249 9.27 -19.00 -5.69
CA LYS A 249 9.92 -19.45 -4.46
C LYS A 249 9.74 -18.42 -3.34
N VAL A 250 10.10 -17.16 -3.57
CA VAL A 250 9.96 -16.09 -2.58
C VAL A 250 8.50 -15.92 -2.12
N ILE A 251 7.55 -15.97 -3.06
CA ILE A 251 6.12 -15.88 -2.71
C ILE A 251 5.68 -17.07 -1.87
N ASN A 252 6.13 -18.28 -2.20
CA ASN A 252 5.83 -19.47 -1.40
C ASN A 252 6.41 -19.36 0.02
N GLU A 253 7.62 -18.86 0.18
CA GLU A 253 8.22 -18.61 1.49
C GLU A 253 7.37 -17.62 2.31
N ILE A 254 6.90 -16.52 1.70
CA ILE A 254 6.00 -15.57 2.38
C ILE A 254 4.67 -16.24 2.77
N ILE A 255 4.11 -17.07 1.89
CA ILE A 255 2.86 -17.80 2.17
C ILE A 255 3.06 -18.79 3.31
N ASP A 256 4.18 -19.51 3.33
CA ASP A 256 4.47 -20.49 4.39
C ASP A 256 4.70 -19.80 5.74
N MET A 257 5.44 -18.69 5.76
CA MET A 257 5.56 -17.84 6.95
C MET A 257 4.18 -17.40 7.45
N LYS A 258 3.32 -16.88 6.54
CA LYS A 258 1.97 -16.42 6.89
C LYS A 258 1.09 -17.54 7.41
N LYS A 259 1.19 -18.76 6.89
CA LYS A 259 0.42 -19.92 7.39
C LYS A 259 0.86 -20.39 8.77
N ASN A 260 2.10 -20.14 9.14
CA ASN A 260 2.73 -20.60 10.37
C ASN A 260 2.91 -19.44 11.38
N GLU A 261 4.13 -19.09 11.69
CA GLU A 261 4.49 -18.19 12.79
C GLU A 261 4.11 -16.71 12.58
N PHE A 262 3.93 -16.29 11.32
CA PHE A 262 3.66 -14.89 10.95
C PHE A 262 2.21 -14.65 10.53
N LYS A 263 1.30 -15.55 10.90
CA LYS A 263 -0.11 -15.53 10.51
C LYS A 263 -0.79 -14.17 10.69
N ASP A 264 -0.61 -13.54 11.84
CA ASP A 264 -1.20 -12.24 12.16
C ASP A 264 -0.29 -11.07 11.81
N TYR A 265 0.97 -11.33 11.49
CA TYR A 265 1.97 -10.29 11.24
C TYR A 265 2.04 -9.88 9.76
N ILE A 266 2.01 -10.83 8.81
CA ILE A 266 2.00 -10.54 7.37
C ILE A 266 0.59 -10.13 6.95
N ILE A 267 0.45 -8.93 6.39
CA ILE A 267 -0.85 -8.37 6.01
C ILE A 267 -1.39 -8.90 4.67
N ASN A 268 -0.51 -9.30 3.76
CA ASN A 268 -0.92 -9.75 2.43
C ASN A 268 -1.89 -10.94 2.52
N PRO A 269 -3.09 -10.88 1.90
CA PRO A 269 -3.91 -12.06 1.71
C PRO A 269 -3.23 -13.12 0.86
N ILE A 270 -3.50 -14.40 1.13
CA ILE A 270 -2.90 -15.50 0.36
C ILE A 270 -3.30 -15.43 -1.11
N SER A 271 -4.55 -15.05 -1.40
CA SER A 271 -5.05 -14.85 -2.77
C SER A 271 -4.26 -13.78 -3.55
N GLN A 272 -3.84 -12.72 -2.88
CA GLN A 272 -2.96 -11.70 -3.44
C GLN A 272 -1.57 -12.26 -3.77
N LEU A 273 -0.97 -12.97 -2.82
CA LEU A 273 0.36 -13.56 -2.99
C LEU A 273 0.39 -14.56 -4.15
N GLU A 274 -0.60 -15.45 -4.22
CA GLU A 274 -0.75 -16.39 -5.34
C GLU A 274 -0.89 -15.69 -6.68
N LEU A 275 -1.66 -14.60 -6.75
CA LEU A 275 -1.82 -13.80 -7.96
C LEU A 275 -0.50 -13.21 -8.45
N MET A 276 0.37 -12.78 -7.55
CA MET A 276 1.62 -12.10 -7.87
C MET A 276 2.70 -13.02 -8.45
N LYS A 277 2.47 -14.33 -8.53
CA LYS A 277 3.35 -15.30 -9.19
C LYS A 277 3.36 -15.16 -10.72
N SER A 278 2.34 -14.52 -11.29
CA SER A 278 2.17 -14.35 -12.74
C SER A 278 1.70 -12.93 -13.08
N SER A 279 1.68 -12.61 -14.38
CA SER A 279 1.13 -11.33 -14.84
C SER A 279 -0.36 -11.21 -14.53
N TRP A 280 -0.78 -10.09 -13.93
CA TRP A 280 -2.15 -9.84 -13.49
C TRP A 280 -2.64 -8.41 -13.81
N GLY A 281 -1.73 -7.49 -14.12
CA GLY A 281 -2.04 -6.07 -14.19
C GLY A 281 -2.48 -5.57 -15.56
N GLY A 282 -1.92 -6.13 -16.63
CA GLY A 282 -2.19 -5.62 -17.97
C GLY A 282 -1.41 -6.28 -19.08
N LYS A 283 -1.48 -5.69 -20.27
CA LYS A 283 -0.80 -6.17 -21.46
C LYS A 283 -0.23 -4.97 -22.23
N GLY A 284 1.06 -5.04 -22.61
CA GLY A 284 1.72 -3.98 -23.38
C GLY A 284 1.60 -2.60 -22.74
N THR A 285 1.90 -2.48 -21.44
CA THR A 285 1.74 -1.26 -20.63
C THR A 285 0.30 -0.74 -20.52
N THR A 286 -0.69 -1.56 -20.88
CA THR A 286 -2.11 -1.21 -20.76
C THR A 286 -2.73 -1.95 -19.58
N PRO A 287 -3.42 -1.26 -18.64
CA PRO A 287 -4.10 -1.90 -17.51
C PRO A 287 -5.40 -2.57 -17.99
N VAL A 288 -5.32 -3.88 -18.29
CA VAL A 288 -6.47 -4.65 -18.83
C VAL A 288 -7.35 -5.22 -17.72
N ASP A 289 -6.71 -5.89 -16.74
CA ASP A 289 -7.41 -6.55 -15.63
C ASP A 289 -7.35 -5.75 -14.33
N CYS A 290 -6.56 -4.69 -14.31
CA CYS A 290 -6.36 -3.87 -13.12
C CYS A 290 -7.58 -2.97 -12.85
N PRO A 291 -8.20 -3.03 -11.66
CA PRO A 291 -9.33 -2.19 -11.28
C PRO A 291 -8.86 -0.76 -10.91
N THR A 292 -8.32 -0.02 -11.88
CA THR A 292 -7.77 1.33 -11.66
C THR A 292 -8.84 2.31 -11.13
N TRP A 293 -10.11 2.09 -11.46
CA TRP A 293 -11.25 2.83 -10.95
C TRP A 293 -11.41 2.78 -9.41
N ALA A 294 -10.82 1.77 -8.76
CA ALA A 294 -10.98 1.58 -7.31
C ALA A 294 -10.12 2.52 -6.47
N ILE A 295 -9.14 3.21 -7.07
CA ILE A 295 -8.21 4.09 -6.36
C ILE A 295 -8.16 5.45 -7.05
N ILE A 296 -8.55 6.48 -6.34
CA ILE A 296 -8.34 7.87 -6.78
C ILE A 296 -6.90 8.24 -6.42
N SER A 297 -6.10 8.50 -7.44
CA SER A 297 -4.68 8.87 -7.27
C SER A 297 -4.44 10.28 -7.77
N VAL A 298 -3.86 11.14 -6.93
CA VAL A 298 -3.52 12.51 -7.31
C VAL A 298 -2.06 12.83 -7.03
N ASP A 299 -1.48 13.69 -7.84
CA ASP A 299 -0.14 14.24 -7.64
C ASP A 299 -0.15 15.42 -6.65
N HIS A 300 1.02 16.00 -6.38
CA HIS A 300 1.21 17.11 -5.45
C HIS A 300 0.48 18.41 -5.87
N MET A 301 0.00 18.46 -7.11
CA MET A 301 -0.85 19.55 -7.65
C MET A 301 -2.35 19.16 -7.66
N GLY A 302 -2.74 18.04 -7.04
CA GLY A 302 -4.11 17.56 -7.03
C GLY A 302 -4.62 17.03 -8.37
N ARG A 303 -3.75 16.87 -9.39
CA ARG A 303 -4.10 16.33 -10.71
C ARG A 303 -4.15 14.80 -10.66
N GLU A 304 -5.08 14.20 -11.39
CA GLU A 304 -5.23 12.74 -11.40
C GLU A 304 -4.04 12.06 -12.10
N LYS A 305 -3.51 11.03 -11.42
CA LYS A 305 -2.40 10.20 -11.93
C LYS A 305 -2.94 9.03 -12.75
N LEU A 306 -2.40 8.82 -13.93
CA LEU A 306 -2.79 7.74 -14.85
C LEU A 306 -1.57 6.87 -15.19
N PRO A 307 -1.76 5.56 -15.40
CA PRO A 307 -3.01 4.80 -15.28
C PRO A 307 -3.34 4.40 -13.84
N CYS A 308 -2.48 4.68 -12.85
CA CYS A 308 -2.61 4.20 -11.47
C CYS A 308 -1.78 5.06 -10.49
N CYS A 309 -1.72 4.65 -9.21
CA CYS A 309 -1.07 5.39 -8.12
C CYS A 309 0.44 5.66 -8.32
N ILE A 310 1.14 4.87 -9.13
CA ILE A 310 2.55 5.13 -9.51
C ILE A 310 2.68 5.78 -10.90
N GLY A 311 1.56 6.07 -11.55
CA GLY A 311 1.53 6.80 -12.82
C GLY A 311 1.81 8.29 -12.64
N SER A 312 1.45 9.06 -13.66
CA SER A 312 1.64 10.52 -13.68
C SER A 312 0.41 11.21 -14.25
N ALA A 313 0.19 12.44 -13.85
CA ALA A 313 -0.82 13.31 -14.46
C ALA A 313 -0.44 13.74 -15.90
N GLU A 314 0.82 13.62 -16.28
CA GLU A 314 1.33 14.04 -17.57
C GLU A 314 1.19 12.94 -18.63
N LYS A 315 0.58 13.27 -19.77
CA LYS A 315 0.34 12.32 -20.88
C LYS A 315 1.64 11.74 -21.48
N LYS A 316 2.71 12.54 -21.52
CA LYS A 316 4.01 12.17 -22.11
C LYS A 316 4.99 11.54 -21.12
N SER A 317 4.59 11.35 -19.84
CA SER A 317 5.42 10.73 -18.84
C SER A 317 5.66 9.24 -19.10
N MET A 318 6.72 8.72 -18.51
CA MET A 318 6.93 7.28 -18.47
C MET A 318 5.77 6.59 -17.76
N LYS A 319 5.33 5.48 -18.30
CA LYS A 319 4.23 4.68 -17.75
C LYS A 319 4.76 3.40 -17.12
N PRO A 320 4.17 2.95 -16.00
CA PRO A 320 4.52 1.66 -15.43
C PRO A 320 4.19 0.54 -16.42
N ARG A 321 5.02 -0.50 -16.43
CA ARG A 321 4.79 -1.71 -17.23
C ARG A 321 3.75 -2.58 -16.54
N CYS A 322 2.48 -2.43 -16.98
CA CYS A 322 1.34 -3.09 -16.37
C CYS A 322 1.42 -4.63 -16.46
N GLU A 323 2.03 -5.15 -17.52
CA GLU A 323 2.29 -6.58 -17.73
C GLU A 323 3.28 -7.19 -16.72
N GLU A 324 4.12 -6.35 -16.09
CA GLU A 324 5.15 -6.72 -15.10
C GLU A 324 4.83 -6.18 -13.71
N CYS A 325 3.58 -5.75 -13.50
CA CYS A 325 3.16 -5.05 -12.29
C CYS A 325 3.35 -5.88 -11.01
N GLY A 326 3.95 -5.23 -10.01
CA GLY A 326 4.17 -5.78 -8.66
C GLY A 326 3.39 -5.09 -7.54
N LEU A 327 2.52 -4.12 -7.86
CA LEU A 327 1.83 -3.30 -6.87
C LEU A 327 0.89 -4.07 -5.95
N GLY A 328 1.04 -3.83 -4.65
CA GLY A 328 0.24 -4.45 -3.61
C GLY A 328 -1.21 -3.97 -3.57
N CYS A 329 -1.46 -2.69 -3.80
CA CYS A 329 -2.78 -2.07 -3.66
C CYS A 329 -3.82 -2.59 -4.66
N TYR A 330 -3.44 -2.87 -5.90
CA TYR A 330 -4.34 -3.40 -6.91
C TYR A 330 -4.40 -4.93 -6.92
N SER A 331 -3.28 -5.62 -6.67
CA SER A 331 -3.24 -7.07 -6.69
C SER A 331 -4.17 -7.72 -5.64
N VAL A 332 -4.40 -7.07 -4.51
CA VAL A 332 -5.38 -7.53 -3.53
C VAL A 332 -6.81 -7.50 -4.10
N LEU A 333 -7.15 -6.47 -4.85
CA LEU A 333 -8.48 -6.33 -5.45
C LEU A 333 -8.69 -7.36 -6.57
N VAL A 334 -7.68 -7.55 -7.42
CA VAL A 334 -7.70 -8.56 -8.49
C VAL A 334 -7.74 -9.98 -7.91
N GLY A 335 -7.00 -10.24 -6.83
CA GLY A 335 -7.05 -11.51 -6.09
C GLY A 335 -8.46 -11.85 -5.59
N TYR A 336 -9.28 -10.83 -5.32
CA TYR A 336 -10.70 -10.99 -4.97
C TYR A 336 -11.64 -10.96 -6.19
N GLY A 337 -11.07 -10.97 -7.40
CA GLY A 337 -11.81 -11.06 -8.68
C GLY A 337 -12.50 -9.76 -9.07
N MET A 338 -11.98 -8.63 -8.65
CA MET A 338 -12.32 -7.33 -9.21
C MET A 338 -11.49 -7.11 -10.48
N LYS A 339 -12.12 -6.56 -11.51
CA LYS A 339 -11.47 -6.34 -12.81
C LYS A 339 -11.69 -4.91 -13.28
N GLY A 340 -10.80 -4.46 -14.17
CA GLY A 340 -10.84 -3.15 -14.83
C GLY A 340 -12.06 -2.88 -15.71
#